data_a09ce29a39645aad6f3afc3d7a6078ba
#
_entry.id   a09ce29a39645aad6f3afc3d7a6078ba
#
_cell.length_a   1.000
_cell.length_b   1.000
_cell.length_c   1.000
_cell.angle_alpha   90.00
_cell.angle_beta   90.00
_cell.angle_gamma   90.00
#
_symmetry.space_group_name_H-M   'P 1'
#
loop_
_entity.id
_entity.type
_entity.pdbx_description
1 polymer ?
#
loop_
_entity_poly.entity_id
_entity_poly.type
_entity_poly.pdbx_seq_one_letter_code
_entity_poly.pdbx_strand_id
1 'polypeptide(L)'
;MNMKKLFLCLVMAAVLASCSKPYVIVQIADAQLGFTASDKCKAEGREFDEDVSYELSYLRKAVAKVNEINPDAVVFTGDQVHHADNQVEWSAFRTAVSAMSKDVKAFHLPGNHDVRIWENDVDMETFEERFGKGSFEYEDGKVKLVGINTNFIKHNNYAENTQFEWLEGVLGKKKGQTTLVFGHHPFFLKDIDEEDGYFQIQKNKRKIYFDMFRKHDVDAVFAGHLHDNAAGEYKGIPSVTTTSIAVQIGGSKPSIRVITIKDGNVSTELIPLD
;
A
#
# COMPACT_ATOMS: atom_id res chain seq x y z
N MET A 1 -56.57 37.59 37.60
CA MET A 1 -55.86 36.31 37.72
C MET A 1 -55.42 35.94 36.32
N ASN A 2 -54.17 36.29 35.94
CA ASN A 2 -53.65 36.17 34.59
C ASN A 2 -52.79 34.91 34.51
N MET A 3 -53.24 33.91 33.79
CA MET A 3 -52.46 32.71 33.45
C MET A 3 -51.64 33.03 32.19
N LYS A 4 -50.31 33.19 32.34
CA LYS A 4 -49.36 33.22 31.21
C LYS A 4 -49.13 31.80 30.72
N LYS A 5 -49.59 31.50 29.49
CA LYS A 5 -49.25 30.27 28.78
C LYS A 5 -47.78 30.35 28.31
N LEU A 6 -46.95 29.49 28.88
CA LEU A 6 -45.57 29.28 28.47
C LEU A 6 -45.54 28.35 27.25
N PHE A 7 -45.25 28.91 26.06
CA PHE A 7 -45.02 28.12 24.84
C PHE A 7 -43.58 27.60 24.87
N LEU A 8 -43.41 26.32 25.13
CA LEU A 8 -42.14 25.63 25.05
C LEU A 8 -41.91 25.22 23.57
N CYS A 9 -41.13 26.00 22.83
CA CYS A 9 -40.65 25.58 21.50
C CYS A 9 -39.57 24.52 21.64
N LEU A 10 -39.93 23.25 21.40
CA LEU A 10 -38.99 22.16 21.24
C LEU A 10 -38.32 22.31 19.86
N VAL A 11 -37.11 22.83 19.82
CA VAL A 11 -36.28 22.80 18.62
C VAL A 11 -35.72 21.37 18.50
N MET A 12 -36.37 20.54 17.70
CA MET A 12 -35.78 19.27 17.25
C MET A 12 -34.65 19.57 16.28
N ALA A 13 -33.40 19.55 16.76
CA ALA A 13 -32.25 19.51 15.91
C ALA A 13 -32.22 18.13 15.21
N ALA A 14 -32.71 18.08 13.99
CA ALA A 14 -32.51 16.92 13.14
C ALA A 14 -31.00 16.83 12.84
N VAL A 15 -30.30 15.89 13.51
CA VAL A 15 -28.97 15.48 13.12
C VAL A 15 -29.14 14.76 11.79
N LEU A 16 -28.96 15.47 10.69
CA LEU A 16 -28.77 14.86 9.37
C LEU A 16 -27.45 14.12 9.43
N ALA A 17 -27.49 12.83 9.78
CA ALA A 17 -26.38 11.94 9.56
C ALA A 17 -26.14 11.95 8.04
N SER A 18 -25.13 12.69 7.60
CA SER A 18 -24.64 12.62 6.23
C SER A 18 -24.14 11.21 6.00
N CYS A 19 -24.95 10.37 5.35
CA CYS A 19 -24.54 9.02 4.95
C CYS A 19 -23.63 9.18 3.72
N SER A 20 -22.39 9.62 3.92
CA SER A 20 -21.41 9.70 2.85
C SER A 20 -21.11 8.28 2.38
N LYS A 21 -21.06 8.08 1.06
CA LYS A 21 -20.58 6.82 0.49
C LYS A 21 -19.16 6.56 1.02
N PRO A 22 -18.86 5.36 1.53
CA PRO A 22 -17.50 5.05 1.92
C PRO A 22 -16.57 5.08 0.71
N TYR A 23 -15.34 5.53 0.90
CA TYR A 23 -14.28 5.41 -0.08
C TYR A 23 -13.54 4.10 0.17
N VAL A 24 -13.45 3.26 -0.86
CA VAL A 24 -12.91 1.90 -0.75
C VAL A 24 -11.62 1.78 -1.55
N ILE A 25 -10.57 1.29 -0.92
CA ILE A 25 -9.29 1.01 -1.55
C ILE A 25 -8.98 -0.47 -1.39
N VAL A 26 -8.45 -1.11 -2.43
CA VAL A 26 -7.86 -2.44 -2.33
C VAL A 26 -6.35 -2.31 -2.40
N GLN A 27 -5.66 -2.85 -1.40
CA GLN A 27 -4.21 -3.03 -1.42
C GLN A 27 -3.89 -4.44 -1.90
N ILE A 28 -3.01 -4.52 -2.91
CA ILE A 28 -2.43 -5.76 -3.43
C ILE A 28 -0.92 -5.69 -3.19
N ALA A 29 -0.39 -6.66 -2.43
CA ALA A 29 1.01 -6.71 -2.10
C ALA A 29 1.66 -7.96 -2.71
N ASP A 30 2.89 -7.83 -3.18
CA ASP A 30 3.82 -8.91 -3.44
C ASP A 30 3.22 -10.01 -4.35
N ALA A 31 2.77 -9.62 -5.54
CA ALA A 31 2.34 -10.56 -6.58
C ALA A 31 3.50 -11.43 -7.05
N GLN A 32 4.67 -10.86 -7.15
CA GLN A 32 6.02 -11.42 -7.30
C GLN A 32 6.08 -12.59 -8.29
N LEU A 33 5.55 -12.36 -9.51
CA LEU A 33 5.49 -13.36 -10.56
C LEU A 33 6.88 -13.95 -10.83
N GLY A 34 6.99 -15.28 -10.80
CA GLY A 34 8.24 -16.00 -11.01
C GLY A 34 8.96 -16.45 -9.73
N PHE A 35 8.49 -16.01 -8.55
CA PHE A 35 9.14 -16.34 -7.27
C PHE A 35 9.25 -17.85 -7.04
N THR A 36 8.13 -18.58 -7.11
CA THR A 36 8.09 -20.03 -6.81
C THR A 36 8.95 -20.83 -7.79
N ALA A 37 8.90 -20.49 -9.08
CA ALA A 37 9.72 -21.14 -10.09
C ALA A 37 11.21 -20.82 -9.90
N SER A 38 11.56 -19.58 -9.59
CA SER A 38 12.94 -19.16 -9.31
C SER A 38 13.53 -19.94 -8.13
N ASP A 39 12.81 -20.01 -7.00
CA ASP A 39 13.24 -20.74 -5.81
C ASP A 39 13.39 -22.23 -6.09
N LYS A 40 12.45 -22.83 -6.82
CA LYS A 40 12.53 -24.25 -7.22
C LYS A 40 13.72 -24.50 -8.12
N CYS A 41 13.92 -23.71 -9.17
CA CYS A 41 15.06 -23.84 -10.08
C CYS A 41 16.40 -23.71 -9.35
N LYS A 42 16.50 -22.74 -8.43
CA LYS A 42 17.67 -22.53 -7.59
C LYS A 42 17.95 -23.76 -6.69
N ALA A 43 16.92 -24.32 -6.07
CA ALA A 43 17.03 -25.51 -5.23
C ALA A 43 17.46 -26.75 -6.02
N GLU A 44 17.05 -26.86 -7.28
CA GLU A 44 17.39 -27.97 -8.20
C GLU A 44 18.70 -27.71 -8.97
N GLY A 45 19.35 -26.58 -8.80
CA GLY A 45 20.60 -26.22 -9.47
C GLY A 45 20.47 -26.06 -10.98
N ARG A 46 19.32 -25.63 -11.48
CA ARG A 46 19.03 -25.39 -12.90
C ARG A 46 18.68 -23.92 -13.18
N GLU A 47 18.76 -23.54 -14.44
CA GLU A 47 18.36 -22.21 -14.88
C GLU A 47 16.86 -21.97 -14.66
N PHE A 48 16.48 -20.72 -14.46
CA PHE A 48 15.10 -20.29 -14.29
C PHE A 48 14.30 -20.59 -15.58
N ASP A 49 13.16 -21.25 -15.45
CA ASP A 49 12.33 -21.72 -16.56
C ASP A 49 11.18 -20.75 -16.93
N GLU A 50 11.20 -19.55 -16.34
CA GLU A 50 10.21 -18.48 -16.58
C GLU A 50 8.75 -18.89 -16.30
N ASP A 51 8.52 -19.93 -15.49
CA ASP A 51 7.16 -20.32 -15.09
C ASP A 51 6.62 -19.31 -14.06
N VAL A 52 5.60 -18.61 -14.45
CA VAL A 52 4.87 -17.63 -13.60
C VAL A 52 3.47 -18.12 -13.21
N SER A 53 3.12 -19.35 -13.56
CA SER A 53 1.75 -19.87 -13.53
C SER A 53 1.14 -19.83 -12.13
N TYR A 54 1.93 -20.12 -11.09
CA TYR A 54 1.47 -20.16 -9.71
C TYR A 54 1.01 -18.76 -9.25
N GLU A 55 1.90 -17.79 -9.24
CA GLU A 55 1.60 -16.42 -8.78
C GLU A 55 0.59 -15.75 -9.70
N LEU A 56 0.65 -15.99 -11.02
CA LEU A 56 -0.31 -15.48 -11.98
C LEU A 56 -1.73 -15.96 -11.69
N SER A 57 -1.89 -17.20 -11.20
CA SER A 57 -3.21 -17.72 -10.80
C SER A 57 -3.82 -16.89 -9.66
N TYR A 58 -3.02 -16.53 -8.67
CA TYR A 58 -3.44 -15.68 -7.56
C TYR A 58 -3.67 -14.22 -7.96
N LEU A 59 -2.82 -13.67 -8.82
CA LEU A 59 -3.03 -12.31 -9.35
C LEU A 59 -4.36 -12.22 -10.10
N ARG A 60 -4.72 -13.22 -10.89
CA ARG A 60 -6.04 -13.30 -11.57
C ARG A 60 -7.19 -13.37 -10.57
N LYS A 61 -7.07 -14.13 -9.48
CA LYS A 61 -8.07 -14.16 -8.42
C LYS A 61 -8.19 -12.80 -7.73
N ALA A 62 -7.06 -12.14 -7.44
CA ALA A 62 -7.04 -10.78 -6.86
C ALA A 62 -7.76 -9.78 -7.78
N VAL A 63 -7.45 -9.77 -9.09
CA VAL A 63 -8.11 -8.91 -10.08
C VAL A 63 -9.62 -9.20 -10.17
N ALA A 64 -10.01 -10.48 -10.17
CA ALA A 64 -11.43 -10.84 -10.17
C ALA A 64 -12.13 -10.31 -8.90
N LYS A 65 -11.49 -10.42 -7.73
CA LYS A 65 -12.01 -9.90 -6.46
C LYS A 65 -12.08 -8.37 -6.46
N VAL A 66 -11.11 -7.68 -7.04
CA VAL A 66 -11.17 -6.23 -7.25
C VAL A 66 -12.38 -5.85 -8.09
N ASN A 67 -12.63 -6.55 -9.20
CA ASN A 67 -13.80 -6.28 -10.05
C ASN A 67 -15.13 -6.54 -9.34
N GLU A 68 -15.18 -7.56 -8.45
CA GLU A 68 -16.35 -7.85 -7.61
C GLU A 68 -16.60 -6.74 -6.57
N ILE A 69 -15.54 -6.28 -5.89
CA ILE A 69 -15.60 -5.21 -4.88
C ILE A 69 -15.92 -3.86 -5.53
N ASN A 70 -15.41 -3.63 -6.74
CA ASN A 70 -15.49 -2.36 -7.47
C ASN A 70 -15.05 -1.16 -6.60
N PRO A 71 -13.78 -1.14 -6.11
CA PRO A 71 -13.26 -0.11 -5.23
C PRO A 71 -13.06 1.21 -5.99
N ASP A 72 -12.91 2.31 -5.25
CA ASP A 72 -12.57 3.61 -5.83
C ASP A 72 -11.09 3.65 -6.29
N ALA A 73 -10.22 2.88 -5.63
CA ALA A 73 -8.81 2.76 -6.00
C ALA A 73 -8.21 1.38 -5.66
N VAL A 74 -7.14 1.02 -6.39
CA VAL A 74 -6.24 -0.10 -6.07
C VAL A 74 -4.82 0.43 -5.93
N VAL A 75 -4.12 -0.01 -4.88
CA VAL A 75 -2.70 0.29 -4.68
C VAL A 75 -1.91 -1.01 -4.68
N PHE A 76 -1.04 -1.16 -5.67
CA PHE A 76 -0.02 -2.21 -5.69
C PHE A 76 1.19 -1.73 -4.89
N THR A 77 1.47 -2.40 -3.78
CA THR A 77 2.52 -1.99 -2.84
C THR A 77 3.85 -2.68 -3.07
N GLY A 78 4.20 -2.89 -4.33
CA GLY A 78 5.51 -3.39 -4.74
C GLY A 78 5.58 -4.90 -4.97
N ASP A 79 6.74 -5.32 -5.48
CA ASP A 79 7.06 -6.68 -5.86
C ASP A 79 5.99 -7.28 -6.79
N GLN A 80 5.77 -6.61 -7.93
CA GLN A 80 4.89 -7.09 -8.99
C GLN A 80 5.48 -8.30 -9.70
N VAL A 81 6.81 -8.29 -9.87
CA VAL A 81 7.61 -9.36 -10.48
C VAL A 81 8.70 -9.83 -9.53
N HIS A 82 9.34 -10.95 -9.83
CA HIS A 82 10.47 -11.45 -9.07
C HIS A 82 11.82 -10.99 -9.63
N HIS A 83 11.89 -10.78 -10.95
CA HIS A 83 13.10 -10.32 -11.62
C HIS A 83 12.80 -9.03 -12.42
N ALA A 84 13.37 -7.91 -12.00
CA ALA A 84 13.13 -6.59 -12.59
C ALA A 84 13.29 -6.55 -14.13
N ASP A 85 14.23 -7.32 -14.68
CA ASP A 85 14.54 -7.32 -16.11
C ASP A 85 13.74 -8.38 -16.90
N ASN A 86 12.95 -9.24 -16.25
CA ASN A 86 12.25 -10.34 -16.93
C ASN A 86 10.98 -9.84 -17.64
N GLN A 87 11.01 -9.88 -18.98
CA GLN A 87 9.89 -9.40 -19.80
C GLN A 87 8.68 -10.34 -19.76
N VAL A 88 8.88 -11.64 -19.51
CA VAL A 88 7.78 -12.61 -19.40
C VAL A 88 6.96 -12.31 -18.14
N GLU A 89 7.62 -12.10 -17.00
CA GLU A 89 6.98 -11.73 -15.75
C GLU A 89 6.19 -10.43 -15.88
N TRP A 90 6.81 -9.36 -16.42
CA TRP A 90 6.14 -8.08 -16.64
C TRP A 90 4.97 -8.16 -17.62
N SER A 91 5.11 -8.93 -18.69
CA SER A 91 4.04 -9.12 -19.68
C SER A 91 2.84 -9.84 -19.06
N ALA A 92 3.11 -10.89 -18.28
CA ALA A 92 2.09 -11.66 -17.57
C ALA A 92 1.36 -10.78 -16.54
N PHE A 93 2.11 -10.00 -15.75
CA PHE A 93 1.55 -9.06 -14.78
C PHE A 93 0.61 -8.05 -15.46
N ARG A 94 1.09 -7.33 -16.47
CA ARG A 94 0.30 -6.32 -17.18
C ARG A 94 -0.95 -6.92 -17.83
N THR A 95 -0.82 -8.11 -18.42
CA THR A 95 -1.96 -8.80 -19.02
C THR A 95 -3.03 -9.12 -17.99
N ALA A 96 -2.65 -9.64 -16.82
CA ALA A 96 -3.60 -9.93 -15.76
C ALA A 96 -4.28 -8.67 -15.22
N VAL A 97 -3.49 -7.61 -14.95
CA VAL A 97 -4.01 -6.34 -14.41
C VAL A 97 -4.90 -5.62 -15.44
N SER A 98 -4.66 -5.78 -16.74
CA SER A 98 -5.51 -5.18 -17.78
C SER A 98 -6.96 -5.71 -17.80
N ALA A 99 -7.24 -6.81 -17.11
CA ALA A 99 -8.59 -7.33 -16.91
C ALA A 99 -9.36 -6.62 -15.78
N MET A 100 -8.69 -5.72 -15.05
CA MET A 100 -9.34 -4.86 -14.05
C MET A 100 -10.26 -3.84 -14.70
N SER A 101 -11.37 -3.49 -14.05
CA SER A 101 -12.28 -2.46 -14.53
C SER A 101 -11.55 -1.14 -14.76
N LYS A 102 -11.84 -0.49 -15.90
CA LYS A 102 -11.23 0.81 -16.27
C LYS A 102 -11.67 1.97 -15.38
N ASP A 103 -12.76 1.79 -14.63
CA ASP A 103 -13.28 2.80 -13.71
C ASP A 103 -12.50 2.82 -12.40
N VAL A 104 -11.75 1.75 -12.09
CA VAL A 104 -10.91 1.63 -10.90
C VAL A 104 -9.56 2.30 -11.15
N LYS A 105 -9.19 3.22 -10.29
CA LYS A 105 -7.86 3.88 -10.36
C LYS A 105 -6.80 2.95 -9.80
N ALA A 106 -5.75 2.68 -10.57
CA ALA A 106 -4.64 1.84 -10.17
C ALA A 106 -3.38 2.68 -9.93
N PHE A 107 -2.72 2.44 -8.80
CA PHE A 107 -1.45 3.04 -8.42
C PHE A 107 -0.42 1.94 -8.17
N HIS A 108 0.78 2.12 -8.69
CA HIS A 108 1.86 1.15 -8.57
C HIS A 108 3.04 1.77 -7.83
N LEU A 109 3.56 1.06 -6.85
CA LEU A 109 4.80 1.38 -6.14
C LEU A 109 5.84 0.30 -6.41
N PRO A 110 7.12 0.63 -6.50
CA PRO A 110 8.16 -0.37 -6.68
C PRO A 110 8.47 -1.10 -5.37
N GLY A 111 8.54 -2.43 -5.43
CA GLY A 111 9.22 -3.23 -4.44
C GLY A 111 10.70 -3.42 -4.80
N ASN A 112 11.44 -4.14 -3.97
CA ASN A 112 12.85 -4.39 -4.21
C ASN A 112 13.12 -5.37 -5.36
N HIS A 113 12.12 -6.18 -5.75
CA HIS A 113 12.19 -7.08 -6.90
C HIS A 113 11.80 -6.40 -8.22
N ASP A 114 11.17 -5.22 -8.19
CA ASP A 114 10.75 -4.48 -9.37
C ASP A 114 11.84 -3.56 -9.95
N VAL A 115 12.93 -3.39 -9.21
CA VAL A 115 14.04 -2.47 -9.50
C VAL A 115 15.38 -3.19 -9.39
N ARG A 116 16.43 -2.63 -9.97
CA ARG A 116 17.79 -3.12 -9.79
C ARG A 116 18.45 -2.38 -8.64
N ILE A 117 19.04 -3.11 -7.70
CA ILE A 117 19.67 -2.52 -6.51
C ILE A 117 21.12 -2.98 -6.43
N TRP A 118 22.04 -2.02 -6.34
CA TRP A 118 23.46 -2.24 -6.10
C TRP A 118 23.93 -1.34 -4.95
N GLU A 119 24.14 -1.92 -3.79
CA GLU A 119 24.49 -1.16 -2.57
C GLU A 119 23.45 -0.06 -2.27
N ASN A 120 23.83 1.21 -2.52
CA ASN A 120 22.99 2.39 -2.30
C ASN A 120 22.35 2.91 -3.59
N ASP A 121 22.61 2.28 -4.73
CA ASP A 121 22.01 2.67 -5.99
C ASP A 121 20.73 1.87 -6.26
N VAL A 122 19.68 2.58 -6.61
CA VAL A 122 18.36 2.01 -6.94
C VAL A 122 18.02 2.48 -8.34
N ASP A 123 18.21 1.59 -9.32
CA ASP A 123 17.88 1.87 -10.70
C ASP A 123 16.40 1.62 -10.97
N MET A 124 15.69 2.69 -11.29
CA MET A 124 14.26 2.74 -11.51
C MET A 124 13.83 2.57 -12.96
N GLU A 125 14.77 2.49 -13.91
CA GLU A 125 14.49 2.59 -15.35
C GLU A 125 13.38 1.63 -15.79
N THR A 126 13.53 0.34 -15.47
CA THR A 126 12.54 -0.69 -15.87
C THR A 126 11.17 -0.49 -15.25
N PHE A 127 11.09 0.04 -14.03
CA PHE A 127 9.82 0.36 -13.38
C PHE A 127 9.19 1.62 -13.97
N GLU A 128 9.99 2.68 -14.13
CA GLU A 128 9.52 3.99 -14.62
C GLU A 128 8.99 3.94 -16.05
N GLU A 129 9.57 3.14 -16.91
CA GLU A 129 9.07 2.89 -18.27
C GLU A 129 7.65 2.29 -18.29
N ARG A 130 7.25 1.57 -17.24
CA ARG A 130 5.97 0.86 -17.16
C ARG A 130 4.90 1.63 -16.42
N PHE A 131 5.27 2.26 -15.31
CA PHE A 131 4.34 2.88 -14.36
C PHE A 131 4.63 4.34 -14.05
N GLY A 132 5.68 4.92 -14.64
CA GLY A 132 6.15 6.26 -14.32
C GLY A 132 6.88 6.29 -12.98
N LYS A 133 6.88 7.45 -12.35
CA LYS A 133 7.60 7.66 -11.09
C LYS A 133 7.13 6.66 -10.03
N GLY A 134 8.07 6.12 -9.28
CA GLY A 134 7.80 5.19 -8.17
C GLY A 134 7.20 5.86 -6.92
N SER A 135 6.57 7.01 -7.08
CA SER A 135 5.85 7.75 -6.05
C SER A 135 4.65 8.47 -6.67
N PHE A 136 3.60 8.70 -5.88
CA PHE A 136 2.39 9.39 -6.33
C PHE A 136 1.74 10.21 -5.23
N GLU A 137 0.98 11.23 -5.64
CA GLU A 137 0.00 11.97 -4.84
C GLU A 137 -1.33 11.90 -5.57
N TYR A 138 -2.40 11.56 -4.85
CA TYR A 138 -3.74 11.53 -5.38
C TYR A 138 -4.74 12.05 -4.36
N GLU A 139 -5.66 12.91 -4.81
CA GLU A 139 -6.73 13.47 -3.98
C GLU A 139 -8.09 13.19 -4.62
N ASP A 140 -9.04 12.74 -3.82
CA ASP A 140 -10.43 12.55 -4.21
C ASP A 140 -11.34 12.97 -3.04
N GLY A 141 -11.94 14.16 -3.17
CA GLY A 141 -12.79 14.72 -2.14
C GLY A 141 -12.08 14.86 -0.80
N LYS A 142 -12.49 14.03 0.18
CA LYS A 142 -11.94 14.02 1.54
C LYS A 142 -10.84 12.99 1.76
N VAL A 143 -10.34 12.38 0.70
CA VAL A 143 -9.30 11.35 0.76
C VAL A 143 -8.05 11.82 0.06
N LYS A 144 -6.90 11.56 0.67
CA LYS A 144 -5.58 11.78 0.08
C LYS A 144 -4.76 10.51 0.20
N LEU A 145 -4.28 10.02 -0.94
CA LEU A 145 -3.41 8.86 -1.04
C LEU A 145 -2.02 9.31 -1.47
N VAL A 146 -1.00 8.89 -0.75
CA VAL A 146 0.40 9.22 -1.05
C VAL A 146 1.21 7.94 -1.11
N GLY A 147 1.84 7.69 -2.22
CA GLY A 147 2.76 6.56 -2.40
C GLY A 147 4.20 7.01 -2.39
N ILE A 148 5.06 6.29 -1.69
CA ILE A 148 6.49 6.58 -1.59
C ILE A 148 7.33 5.36 -1.99
N ASN A 149 8.47 5.62 -2.65
CA ASN A 149 9.45 4.58 -2.95
C ASN A 149 10.31 4.30 -1.71
N THR A 150 9.96 3.26 -0.98
CA THR A 150 10.69 2.87 0.23
C THR A 150 12.04 2.21 -0.07
N ASN A 151 12.34 1.83 -1.32
CA ASN A 151 13.68 1.38 -1.69
C ASN A 151 14.72 2.49 -1.47
N PHE A 152 14.38 3.75 -1.78
CA PHE A 152 15.28 4.88 -1.51
C PHE A 152 15.62 5.00 -0.04
N ILE A 153 14.64 4.80 0.84
CA ILE A 153 14.82 4.86 2.29
C ILE A 153 15.61 3.65 2.78
N LYS A 154 15.22 2.45 2.37
CA LYS A 154 15.83 1.18 2.81
C LYS A 154 17.30 1.07 2.43
N HIS A 155 17.66 1.52 1.25
CA HIS A 155 19.02 1.40 0.71
C HIS A 155 19.87 2.67 0.85
N ASN A 156 19.43 3.68 1.62
CA ASN A 156 20.14 4.96 1.78
C ASN A 156 20.48 5.62 0.42
N ASN A 157 19.56 5.54 -0.53
CA ASN A 157 19.77 6.06 -1.87
C ASN A 157 19.85 7.59 -1.86
N TYR A 158 20.63 8.16 -2.78
CA TYR A 158 20.78 9.62 -2.90
C TYR A 158 19.44 10.36 -3.17
N ALA A 159 18.45 9.69 -3.76
CA ALA A 159 17.13 10.26 -4.01
C ALA A 159 16.24 10.33 -2.75
N GLU A 160 16.64 9.72 -1.63
CA GLU A 160 15.85 9.72 -0.39
C GLU A 160 15.55 11.15 0.09
N ASN A 161 16.55 12.02 0.12
CA ASN A 161 16.36 13.39 0.60
C ASN A 161 15.39 14.18 -0.30
N THR A 162 15.51 14.06 -1.61
CA THR A 162 14.59 14.70 -2.56
C THR A 162 13.16 14.18 -2.39
N GLN A 163 13.00 12.87 -2.19
CA GLN A 163 11.69 12.29 -1.91
C GLN A 163 11.14 12.76 -0.55
N PHE A 164 11.98 12.88 0.47
CA PHE A 164 11.57 13.36 1.80
C PHE A 164 11.04 14.79 1.74
N GLU A 165 11.75 15.69 1.05
CA GLU A 165 11.33 17.09 0.85
C GLU A 165 10.01 17.18 0.05
N TRP A 166 9.89 16.37 -1.02
CA TRP A 166 8.66 16.27 -1.80
C TRP A 166 7.50 15.78 -0.94
N LEU A 167 7.72 14.72 -0.15
CA LEU A 167 6.71 14.13 0.72
C LEU A 167 6.22 15.12 1.78
N GLU A 168 7.14 15.85 2.44
CA GLU A 168 6.77 16.90 3.39
C GLU A 168 5.94 18.01 2.72
N GLY A 169 6.32 18.42 1.51
CA GLY A 169 5.58 19.40 0.73
C GLY A 169 4.17 18.91 0.34
N VAL A 170 4.02 17.63 -0.02
CA VAL A 170 2.75 16.99 -0.37
C VAL A 170 1.83 16.90 0.86
N LEU A 171 2.37 16.41 1.97
CA LEU A 171 1.61 16.27 3.22
C LEU A 171 1.22 17.63 3.81
N GLY A 172 2.08 18.65 3.66
CA GLY A 172 1.81 20.02 4.11
C GLY A 172 0.64 20.71 3.39
N LYS A 173 0.19 20.19 2.24
CA LYS A 173 -0.98 20.71 1.49
C LYS A 173 -2.31 20.11 1.96
N LYS A 174 -2.31 19.25 2.99
CA LYS A 174 -3.53 18.60 3.53
C LYS A 174 -4.60 19.65 3.89
N LYS A 175 -5.84 19.41 3.48
CA LYS A 175 -7.00 20.30 3.72
C LYS A 175 -8.10 19.55 4.50
N GLY A 176 -7.74 18.87 5.59
CA GLY A 176 -8.70 18.10 6.39
C GLY A 176 -9.14 16.78 5.75
N GLN A 177 -8.34 16.24 4.78
CA GLN A 177 -8.58 14.95 4.19
C GLN A 177 -8.08 13.83 5.11
N THR A 178 -8.71 12.65 5.05
CA THR A 178 -8.12 11.41 5.54
C THR A 178 -6.94 11.05 4.64
N THR A 179 -5.75 10.97 5.20
CA THR A 179 -4.49 10.82 4.45
C THR A 179 -3.85 9.48 4.75
N LEU A 180 -3.68 8.65 3.72
CA LEU A 180 -3.02 7.36 3.80
C LEU A 180 -1.69 7.39 3.05
N VAL A 181 -0.65 6.82 3.66
CA VAL A 181 0.67 6.66 3.04
C VAL A 181 0.89 5.19 2.70
N PHE A 182 1.38 4.93 1.50
CA PHE A 182 1.68 3.58 1.01
C PHE A 182 3.16 3.48 0.64
N GLY A 183 3.76 2.34 0.94
CA GLY A 183 5.11 1.98 0.54
C GLY A 183 5.23 0.48 0.34
N HIS A 184 6.43 0.00 0.00
CA HIS A 184 6.70 -1.43 -0.08
C HIS A 184 7.25 -1.96 1.24
N HIS A 185 8.43 -1.48 1.68
CA HIS A 185 9.00 -1.88 2.96
C HIS A 185 8.21 -1.27 4.13
N PRO A 186 7.81 -2.07 5.14
CA PRO A 186 7.23 -1.54 6.36
C PRO A 186 8.28 -0.71 7.14
N PHE A 187 7.82 0.35 7.82
CA PHE A 187 8.72 1.08 8.70
C PHE A 187 9.08 0.26 9.93
N PHE A 188 8.11 -0.43 10.49
CA PHE A 188 8.27 -1.38 11.60
C PHE A 188 7.12 -2.39 11.56
N LEU A 189 7.28 -3.52 12.24
CA LEU A 189 6.31 -4.62 12.22
C LEU A 189 5.39 -4.57 13.44
N LYS A 190 5.94 -4.26 14.62
CA LYS A 190 5.19 -4.22 15.89
C LYS A 190 5.48 -2.97 16.70
N ASP A 191 6.76 -2.60 16.80
CA ASP A 191 7.22 -1.49 17.63
C ASP A 191 8.23 -0.63 16.87
N ILE A 192 8.09 0.70 16.94
CA ILE A 192 8.98 1.62 16.25
C ILE A 192 10.44 1.50 16.69
N ASP A 193 10.67 1.02 17.92
CA ASP A 193 11.98 0.82 18.52
C ASP A 193 12.49 -0.64 18.41
N GLU A 194 11.76 -1.54 17.72
CA GLU A 194 12.24 -2.90 17.46
C GLU A 194 13.60 -2.90 16.75
N GLU A 195 14.38 -3.96 16.92
CA GLU A 195 15.70 -4.07 16.29
C GLU A 195 15.61 -4.09 14.76
N ASP A 196 16.70 -3.69 14.12
CA ASP A 196 16.80 -3.70 12.67
C ASP A 196 16.76 -5.12 12.12
N GLY A 197 16.05 -5.30 11.01
CA GLY A 197 15.93 -6.57 10.30
C GLY A 197 15.91 -6.38 8.79
N TYR A 198 15.80 -7.51 8.10
CA TYR A 198 15.73 -7.51 6.64
C TYR A 198 14.49 -6.78 6.13
N PHE A 199 13.34 -7.03 6.75
CA PHE A 199 12.05 -6.60 6.19
C PHE A 199 11.73 -5.12 6.42
N GLN A 200 12.06 -4.55 7.57
CA GLN A 200 11.65 -3.19 7.92
C GLN A 200 12.72 -2.13 7.62
N ILE A 201 12.31 -0.89 7.57
CA ILE A 201 13.18 0.29 7.47
C ILE A 201 14.06 0.39 8.71
N GLN A 202 15.28 0.92 8.56
CA GLN A 202 16.25 1.06 9.64
C GLN A 202 15.69 1.94 10.78
N LYS A 203 15.97 1.53 12.02
CA LYS A 203 15.47 2.13 13.25
C LYS A 203 15.74 3.64 13.35
N ASN A 204 16.90 4.08 12.89
CA ASN A 204 17.29 5.50 12.92
C ASN A 204 16.43 6.41 12.03
N LYS A 205 15.70 5.85 11.05
CA LYS A 205 14.82 6.58 10.11
C LYS A 205 13.36 6.57 10.54
N ARG A 206 12.89 5.52 11.20
CA ARG A 206 11.48 5.28 11.52
C ARG A 206 10.81 6.49 12.18
N LYS A 207 11.42 7.00 13.27
CA LYS A 207 10.88 8.14 14.01
C LYS A 207 10.90 9.44 13.21
N ILE A 208 11.90 9.64 12.36
CA ILE A 208 11.99 10.83 11.48
C ILE A 208 10.76 10.90 10.56
N TYR A 209 10.44 9.79 9.89
CA TYR A 209 9.28 9.72 9.01
C TYR A 209 7.96 9.78 9.77
N PHE A 210 7.83 9.06 10.88
CA PHE A 210 6.60 9.06 11.67
C PHE A 210 6.34 10.38 12.40
N ASP A 211 7.37 11.11 12.80
CA ASP A 211 7.21 12.46 13.34
C ASP A 211 6.76 13.46 12.26
N MET A 212 7.22 13.31 11.01
CA MET A 212 6.67 14.04 9.87
C MET A 212 5.22 13.63 9.60
N PHE A 213 4.88 12.34 9.58
CA PHE A 213 3.52 11.87 9.41
C PHE A 213 2.58 12.43 10.47
N ARG A 214 3.02 12.45 11.73
CA ARG A 214 2.26 13.04 12.82
C ARG A 214 2.10 14.56 12.68
N LYS A 215 3.16 15.26 12.30
CA LYS A 215 3.11 16.73 12.04
C LYS A 215 2.03 17.11 11.02
N HIS A 216 1.79 16.23 10.06
CA HIS A 216 0.85 16.45 8.96
C HIS A 216 -0.42 15.58 9.07
N ASP A 217 -0.73 15.04 10.25
CA ASP A 217 -1.94 14.27 10.55
C ASP A 217 -2.20 13.12 9.55
N VAL A 218 -1.19 12.32 9.21
CA VAL A 218 -1.37 11.07 8.47
C VAL A 218 -2.17 10.09 9.32
N ASP A 219 -3.19 9.47 8.73
CA ASP A 219 -4.13 8.62 9.44
C ASP A 219 -3.66 7.16 9.52
N ALA A 220 -2.93 6.66 8.52
CA ALA A 220 -2.34 5.32 8.53
C ALA A 220 -1.24 5.16 7.47
N VAL A 221 -0.35 4.18 7.70
CA VAL A 221 0.72 3.77 6.77
C VAL A 221 0.53 2.30 6.41
N PHE A 222 0.59 1.97 5.11
CA PHE A 222 0.40 0.63 4.59
C PHE A 222 1.63 0.15 3.81
N ALA A 223 2.01 -1.12 4.00
CA ALA A 223 3.17 -1.72 3.35
C ALA A 223 2.91 -3.18 2.92
N GLY A 224 3.85 -3.75 2.14
CA GLY A 224 3.95 -5.17 1.77
C GLY A 224 5.24 -5.79 2.26
N HIS A 225 6.00 -6.46 1.38
CA HIS A 225 7.36 -6.98 1.56
C HIS A 225 7.52 -8.14 2.54
N LEU A 226 6.78 -8.17 3.62
CA LEU A 226 6.93 -9.17 4.68
C LEU A 226 6.43 -10.56 4.27
N HIS A 227 5.53 -10.64 3.29
CA HIS A 227 4.79 -11.86 2.93
C HIS A 227 4.04 -12.47 4.12
N ASP A 228 3.73 -11.64 5.10
CA ASP A 228 2.90 -11.95 6.27
C ASP A 228 2.16 -10.68 6.72
N ASN A 229 1.19 -10.83 7.61
CA ASN A 229 0.50 -9.69 8.18
C ASN A 229 1.19 -9.24 9.47
N ALA A 230 1.39 -7.93 9.59
CA ALA A 230 1.86 -7.31 10.82
C ALA A 230 1.17 -5.97 11.04
N ALA A 231 1.07 -5.56 12.29
CA ALA A 231 0.57 -4.23 12.63
C ALA A 231 1.21 -3.73 13.91
N GLY A 232 1.55 -2.46 13.91
CA GLY A 232 2.01 -1.70 15.06
C GLY A 232 1.46 -0.29 15.01
N GLU A 233 1.74 0.50 16.02
CA GLU A 233 1.29 1.89 16.10
C GLU A 233 2.37 2.76 16.71
N TYR A 234 2.53 3.97 16.23
CA TYR A 234 3.35 4.99 16.85
C TYR A 234 2.62 6.33 16.94
N LYS A 235 2.43 6.82 18.16
CA LYS A 235 1.76 8.11 18.47
C LYS A 235 0.39 8.25 17.77
N GLY A 236 -0.40 7.18 17.74
CA GLY A 236 -1.74 7.17 17.15
C GLY A 236 -1.77 6.92 15.64
N ILE A 237 -0.64 6.66 14.98
CA ILE A 237 -0.56 6.34 13.55
C ILE A 237 -0.30 4.85 13.39
N PRO A 238 -1.27 4.05 12.88
CA PRO A 238 -1.06 2.65 12.59
C PRO A 238 -0.08 2.46 11.43
N SER A 239 0.82 1.47 11.56
CA SER A 239 1.65 0.90 10.51
C SER A 239 1.16 -0.51 10.24
N VAL A 240 0.63 -0.76 9.04
CA VAL A 240 -0.03 -2.01 8.69
C VAL A 240 0.66 -2.66 7.51
N THR A 241 1.16 -3.88 7.71
CA THR A 241 1.77 -4.68 6.66
C THR A 241 0.77 -5.72 6.15
N THR A 242 0.66 -5.86 4.84
CA THR A 242 -0.24 -6.79 4.18
C THR A 242 0.56 -7.95 3.60
N THR A 243 0.05 -9.16 3.80
CA THR A 243 0.63 -10.38 3.24
C THR A 243 0.64 -10.38 1.72
N SER A 244 1.52 -11.20 1.11
CA SER A 244 1.52 -11.46 -0.33
C SER A 244 0.18 -12.07 -0.78
N ILE A 245 -0.18 -11.80 -2.03
CA ILE A 245 -1.34 -12.44 -2.67
C ILE A 245 -1.07 -13.90 -3.08
N ALA A 246 0.19 -14.35 -3.11
CA ALA A 246 0.56 -15.68 -3.62
C ALA A 246 1.44 -16.47 -2.66
N VAL A 247 2.63 -15.99 -2.36
CA VAL A 247 3.64 -16.71 -1.58
C VAL A 247 3.77 -16.13 -0.19
N GLN A 248 3.58 -16.94 0.85
CA GLN A 248 3.75 -16.56 2.25
C GLN A 248 5.08 -17.04 2.79
N ILE A 249 5.75 -16.16 3.56
CA ILE A 249 6.95 -16.51 4.34
C ILE A 249 6.56 -16.81 5.80
N GLY A 250 5.46 -16.21 6.25
CA GLY A 250 4.90 -16.42 7.59
C GLY A 250 3.67 -17.32 7.61
N GLY A 251 2.80 -17.12 8.61
CA GLY A 251 1.61 -17.94 8.85
C GLY A 251 0.32 -17.43 8.22
N SER A 252 0.36 -16.29 7.51
CA SER A 252 -0.82 -15.69 6.87
C SER A 252 -1.27 -16.49 5.65
N LYS A 253 -2.51 -16.26 5.21
CA LYS A 253 -3.05 -16.78 3.95
C LYS A 253 -2.87 -15.77 2.82
N PRO A 254 -2.76 -16.22 1.54
CA PRO A 254 -2.87 -15.34 0.37
C PRO A 254 -4.10 -14.46 0.47
N SER A 255 -3.94 -13.15 0.49
CA SER A 255 -5.06 -12.23 0.71
C SER A 255 -4.80 -10.87 0.07
N ILE A 256 -5.89 -10.18 -0.29
CA ILE A 256 -5.88 -8.73 -0.50
C ILE A 256 -6.37 -8.03 0.76
N ARG A 257 -6.01 -6.76 0.95
CA ARG A 257 -6.55 -5.92 2.01
C ARG A 257 -7.54 -4.91 1.43
N VAL A 258 -8.74 -4.87 1.99
CA VAL A 258 -9.72 -3.83 1.73
C VAL A 258 -9.61 -2.77 2.82
N ILE A 259 -9.43 -1.52 2.41
CA ILE A 259 -9.32 -0.35 3.29
C ILE A 259 -10.55 0.50 3.02
N THR A 260 -11.34 0.76 4.05
CA THR A 260 -12.57 1.55 3.95
C THR A 260 -12.43 2.84 4.75
N ILE A 261 -12.64 3.98 4.09
CA ILE A 261 -12.70 5.29 4.71
C ILE A 261 -14.15 5.75 4.75
N LYS A 262 -14.68 5.94 5.95
CA LYS A 262 -16.05 6.41 6.16
C LYS A 262 -16.09 7.46 7.28
N ASP A 263 -16.58 8.64 6.98
CA ASP A 263 -16.71 9.76 7.92
C ASP A 263 -15.39 10.07 8.68
N GLY A 264 -14.25 9.96 7.97
CA GLY A 264 -12.91 10.19 8.52
C GLY A 264 -12.30 8.99 9.26
N ASN A 265 -13.04 7.90 9.44
CA ASN A 265 -12.53 6.69 10.08
C ASN A 265 -11.96 5.72 9.04
N VAL A 266 -10.79 5.16 9.33
CA VAL A 266 -10.13 4.13 8.52
C VAL A 266 -10.35 2.77 9.16
N SER A 267 -10.88 1.82 8.40
CA SER A 267 -11.00 0.42 8.80
C SER A 267 -10.41 -0.50 7.72
N THR A 268 -9.96 -1.67 8.11
CA THR A 268 -9.38 -2.64 7.16
C THR A 268 -9.84 -4.05 7.42
N GLU A 269 -9.95 -4.83 6.35
CA GLU A 269 -10.18 -6.27 6.41
C GLU A 269 -9.32 -7.01 5.37
N LEU A 270 -9.02 -8.26 5.66
CA LEU A 270 -8.33 -9.16 4.74
C LEU A 270 -9.35 -10.06 4.04
N ILE A 271 -9.26 -10.13 2.72
CA ILE A 271 -10.06 -11.06 1.91
C ILE A 271 -9.13 -12.14 1.36
N PRO A 272 -9.27 -13.39 1.83
CA PRO A 272 -8.50 -14.51 1.30
C PRO A 272 -8.77 -14.76 -0.18
N LEU A 273 -7.75 -15.30 -0.89
CA LEU A 273 -7.80 -15.63 -2.32
C LEU A 273 -7.84 -17.15 -2.56
N ASP A 274 -8.29 -17.90 -1.59
CA ASP A 274 -8.38 -19.38 -1.66
C ASP A 274 -9.36 -19.87 -2.75
#